data_adeb62ed67ccafa05eb081e81c38fb74
#
_entry.id   adeb62ed67ccafa05eb081e81c38fb74
#
_cell.length_a   1.000
_cell.length_b   1.000
_cell.length_c   1.000
_cell.angle_alpha   90.00
_cell.angle_beta   90.00
_cell.angle_gamma   90.00
#
_symmetry.space_group_name_H-M   'P 1'
#
loop_
_entity.id
_entity.type
_entity.pdbx_description
1 polymer ?
#
loop_
_entity_poly.entity_id
_entity_poly.type
_entity_poly.pdbx_seq_one_letter_code
_entity_poly.pdbx_strand_id
1 'polypeptide(L)'
;MRLLEKLTAQRPIILDGGLATTLEQAGCNLNSSLWSSEVLRHQPNKIQQAHSAFTEAGADIILTSTYQASYDTFSDIGLKVEEIEQLFSTAVEEVNKATYDNQVVVGSLGPYGSYLSDGSEYTGNYERTQEDYYHFHKARIDALISRGINDFVFETVPNFSEIKAIAEYIIPRYSNTQTFWLSVTVDEQGDLSDGTAFETLCEYMTHHSQTLPIFGINCSTVEGINQAMNKGLKDLSQTIALYPNGGAHYDAETKQWENEGNSSQIIDQLPTWIEQGVRIVGGCCQTTPEDIKAIKTLLIEK
;
A
#
# COMPACT_ATOMS: atom_id res chain seq x y z
N MET A 1 1.79 -7.79 -17.63
CA MET A 1 0.88 -6.62 -17.87
C MET A 1 1.37 -5.45 -17.05
N ARG A 2 1.23 -4.21 -17.52
CA ARG A 2 1.62 -2.99 -16.78
C ARG A 2 0.38 -2.35 -16.14
N LEU A 3 0.60 -1.61 -15.04
CA LEU A 3 -0.47 -0.99 -14.25
C LEU A 3 -1.36 -0.05 -15.09
N LEU A 4 -0.77 0.85 -15.86
CA LEU A 4 -1.54 1.78 -16.69
C LEU A 4 -2.32 1.07 -17.81
N GLU A 5 -1.83 -0.04 -18.34
CA GLU A 5 -2.58 -0.89 -19.28
C GLU A 5 -3.81 -1.50 -18.61
N LYS A 6 -3.65 -1.99 -17.37
CA LYS A 6 -4.75 -2.56 -16.59
C LYS A 6 -5.86 -1.55 -16.35
N LEU A 7 -5.52 -0.27 -16.11
CA LEU A 7 -6.47 0.82 -15.89
C LEU A 7 -7.32 1.16 -17.13
N THR A 8 -6.98 0.68 -18.33
CA THR A 8 -7.83 0.85 -19.51
C THR A 8 -9.12 0.02 -19.46
N ALA A 9 -9.21 -0.94 -18.55
CA ALA A 9 -10.42 -1.72 -18.36
C ALA A 9 -11.62 -0.84 -18.01
N GLN A 10 -12.80 -1.18 -18.52
CA GLN A 10 -14.03 -0.39 -18.28
C GLN A 10 -14.67 -0.67 -16.89
N ARG A 11 -14.15 -1.64 -16.17
CA ARG A 11 -14.61 -2.02 -14.83
C ARG A 11 -13.65 -1.53 -13.74
N PRO A 12 -14.10 -1.46 -12.48
CA PRO A 12 -13.20 -1.25 -11.36
C PRO A 12 -12.09 -2.32 -11.32
N ILE A 13 -10.92 -1.93 -10.83
CA ILE A 13 -9.76 -2.79 -10.65
C ILE A 13 -9.68 -3.21 -9.18
N ILE A 14 -9.48 -4.48 -8.95
CA ILE A 14 -9.46 -5.06 -7.61
C ILE A 14 -8.01 -5.22 -7.16
N LEU A 15 -7.66 -4.54 -6.09
CA LEU A 15 -6.39 -4.70 -5.38
C LEU A 15 -6.52 -5.87 -4.39
N ASP A 16 -5.42 -6.43 -3.96
CA ASP A 16 -5.37 -7.41 -2.88
C ASP A 16 -5.78 -6.81 -1.52
N GLY A 17 -5.54 -7.53 -0.45
CA GLY A 17 -5.91 -7.15 0.91
C GLY A 17 -4.74 -7.27 1.90
N GLY A 18 -5.07 -7.43 3.17
CA GLY A 18 -4.12 -7.48 4.28
C GLY A 18 -3.19 -8.68 4.25
N LEU A 19 -2.01 -8.54 3.66
CA LEU A 19 -0.99 -9.60 3.65
C LEU A 19 -0.66 -10.07 5.07
N ALA A 20 -0.42 -9.15 6.00
CA ALA A 20 -0.12 -9.46 7.39
C ALA A 20 -1.25 -10.24 8.06
N THR A 21 -2.49 -9.79 7.90
CA THR A 21 -3.69 -10.47 8.42
C THR A 21 -3.79 -11.91 7.92
N THR A 22 -3.54 -12.12 6.62
CA THR A 22 -3.58 -13.45 6.01
C THR A 22 -2.46 -14.35 6.54
N LEU A 23 -1.27 -13.79 6.78
CA LEU A 23 -0.14 -14.52 7.38
C LEU A 23 -0.42 -14.91 8.84
N GLU A 24 -1.01 -14.01 9.63
CA GLU A 24 -1.43 -14.31 11.01
C GLU A 24 -2.47 -15.44 11.06
N GLN A 25 -3.48 -15.38 10.19
CA GLN A 25 -4.46 -16.47 10.04
C GLN A 25 -3.82 -17.79 9.62
N ALA A 26 -2.72 -17.74 8.84
CA ALA A 26 -1.92 -18.93 8.49
C ALA A 26 -0.96 -19.39 9.62
N GLY A 27 -1.05 -18.78 10.82
CA GLY A 27 -0.28 -19.13 12.02
C GLY A 27 1.13 -18.54 12.05
N CYS A 28 1.44 -17.52 11.23
CA CYS A 28 2.71 -16.81 11.32
C CYS A 28 2.71 -15.85 12.51
N ASN A 29 3.83 -15.76 13.20
CA ASN A 29 4.02 -14.79 14.26
C ASN A 29 4.64 -13.50 13.66
N LEU A 30 3.89 -12.41 13.70
CA LEU A 30 4.33 -11.09 13.22
C LEU A 30 4.77 -10.16 14.36
N ASN A 31 4.84 -10.65 15.59
CA ASN A 31 5.16 -9.85 16.76
C ASN A 31 6.68 -9.59 16.89
N SER A 32 7.25 -8.98 15.84
CA SER A 32 8.66 -8.56 15.78
C SER A 32 8.78 -7.18 15.15
N SER A 33 9.93 -6.52 15.26
CA SER A 33 10.22 -5.25 14.61
C SER A 33 10.25 -5.36 13.07
N LEU A 34 10.42 -6.58 12.54
CA LEU A 34 10.45 -6.87 11.11
C LEU A 34 9.07 -7.18 10.53
N TRP A 35 8.08 -7.45 11.39
CA TRP A 35 6.71 -7.76 11.01
C TRP A 35 6.63 -8.80 9.88
N SER A 36 5.98 -8.49 8.73
CA SER A 36 5.90 -9.43 7.60
C SER A 36 7.27 -9.77 6.97
N SER A 37 8.28 -8.92 7.12
CA SER A 37 9.64 -9.19 6.65
C SER A 37 10.32 -10.35 7.42
N GLU A 38 9.89 -10.65 8.64
CA GLU A 38 10.34 -11.84 9.38
C GLU A 38 9.85 -13.13 8.70
N VAL A 39 8.60 -13.13 8.22
CA VAL A 39 8.03 -14.26 7.47
C VAL A 39 8.74 -14.41 6.12
N LEU A 40 9.00 -13.31 5.42
CA LEU A 40 9.77 -13.33 4.18
C LEU A 40 11.15 -13.98 4.37
N ARG A 41 11.78 -13.71 5.50
CA ARG A 41 13.12 -14.23 5.83
C ARG A 41 13.12 -15.72 6.12
N HIS A 42 12.15 -16.22 6.86
CA HIS A 42 12.16 -17.56 7.42
C HIS A 42 11.15 -18.53 6.83
N GLN A 43 10.06 -18.01 6.27
CA GLN A 43 8.95 -18.81 5.76
C GLN A 43 8.40 -18.23 4.43
N PRO A 44 9.24 -18.01 3.39
CA PRO A 44 8.82 -17.34 2.15
C PRO A 44 7.66 -18.03 1.44
N ASN A 45 7.53 -19.35 1.58
CA ASN A 45 6.40 -20.10 1.06
C ASN A 45 5.03 -19.66 1.65
N LYS A 46 5.02 -19.10 2.87
CA LYS A 46 3.80 -18.54 3.45
C LYS A 46 3.42 -17.22 2.76
N ILE A 47 4.41 -16.42 2.35
CA ILE A 47 4.19 -15.22 1.53
C ILE A 47 3.55 -15.62 0.20
N GLN A 48 4.09 -16.62 -0.50
CA GLN A 48 3.51 -17.13 -1.74
C GLN A 48 2.07 -17.59 -1.54
N GLN A 49 1.79 -18.38 -0.49
CA GLN A 49 0.45 -18.87 -0.19
C GLN A 49 -0.55 -17.74 0.03
N ALA A 50 -0.15 -16.67 0.76
CA ALA A 50 -0.98 -15.51 0.98
C ALA A 50 -1.27 -14.75 -0.32
N HIS A 51 -0.26 -14.51 -1.16
CA HIS A 51 -0.46 -13.91 -2.48
C HIS A 51 -1.36 -14.77 -3.36
N SER A 52 -1.19 -16.11 -3.37
CA SER A 52 -2.05 -17.02 -4.12
C SER A 52 -3.51 -16.93 -3.69
N ALA A 53 -3.77 -16.82 -2.38
CA ALA A 53 -5.12 -16.68 -1.87
C ALA A 53 -5.83 -15.42 -2.39
N PHE A 54 -5.13 -14.27 -2.43
CA PHE A 54 -5.67 -13.04 -3.04
C PHE A 54 -5.84 -13.14 -4.55
N THR A 55 -4.90 -13.79 -5.24
CA THR A 55 -4.99 -14.08 -6.67
C THR A 55 -6.24 -14.91 -7.00
N GLU A 56 -6.46 -15.97 -6.25
CA GLU A 56 -7.63 -16.86 -6.40
C GLU A 56 -8.95 -16.16 -6.01
N ALA A 57 -8.91 -15.25 -5.03
CA ALA A 57 -10.04 -14.41 -4.67
C ALA A 57 -10.42 -13.43 -5.79
N GLY A 58 -9.50 -13.17 -6.72
CA GLY A 58 -9.74 -12.40 -7.93
C GLY A 58 -9.18 -10.98 -7.92
N ALA A 59 -8.17 -10.72 -7.13
CA ALA A 59 -7.41 -9.48 -7.23
C ALA A 59 -6.76 -9.34 -8.61
N ASP A 60 -6.80 -8.13 -9.15
CA ASP A 60 -6.17 -7.73 -10.40
C ASP A 60 -4.75 -7.22 -10.19
N ILE A 61 -4.50 -6.64 -9.02
CA ILE A 61 -3.22 -6.08 -8.58
C ILE A 61 -2.80 -6.81 -7.31
N ILE A 62 -1.56 -7.28 -7.27
CA ILE A 62 -0.94 -7.89 -6.10
C ILE A 62 0.28 -7.05 -5.71
N LEU A 63 0.33 -6.61 -4.46
CA LEU A 63 1.45 -5.88 -3.91
C LEU A 63 2.55 -6.84 -3.47
N THR A 64 3.81 -6.46 -3.66
CA THR A 64 4.94 -7.24 -3.13
C THR A 64 4.97 -7.19 -1.59
N SER A 65 5.54 -8.20 -0.95
CA SER A 65 5.74 -8.25 0.49
C SER A 65 6.90 -7.36 0.97
N THR A 66 7.01 -6.13 0.43
CA THR A 66 8.15 -5.24 0.65
C THR A 66 7.80 -3.93 1.37
N TYR A 67 6.59 -3.82 1.93
CA TYR A 67 6.14 -2.62 2.65
C TYR A 67 7.16 -2.15 3.71
N GLN A 68 7.59 -3.03 4.62
CA GLN A 68 8.60 -2.73 5.64
C GLN A 68 10.02 -3.11 5.24
N ALA A 69 10.21 -3.77 4.10
CA ALA A 69 11.53 -4.17 3.66
C ALA A 69 12.34 -2.95 3.23
N SER A 70 13.37 -2.61 3.99
CA SER A 70 14.33 -1.58 3.65
C SER A 70 15.76 -2.05 3.99
N TYR A 71 16.75 -1.41 3.35
CA TYR A 71 18.14 -1.68 3.68
C TYR A 71 18.45 -1.29 5.12
N ASP A 72 17.85 -0.18 5.60
CA ASP A 72 18.01 0.28 6.97
C ASP A 72 17.44 -0.76 7.95
N THR A 73 16.19 -1.20 7.76
CA THR A 73 15.53 -2.22 8.61
C THR A 73 16.37 -3.49 8.72
N PHE A 74 16.92 -3.97 7.63
CA PHE A 74 17.70 -5.22 7.62
C PHE A 74 19.14 -5.02 8.12
N SER A 75 19.75 -3.87 7.87
CA SER A 75 21.07 -3.53 8.39
C SER A 75 21.07 -3.39 9.90
N ASP A 76 20.02 -2.83 10.49
CA ASP A 76 19.88 -2.67 11.94
C ASP A 76 19.85 -4.00 12.70
N ILE A 77 19.41 -5.07 12.05
CA ILE A 77 19.47 -6.43 12.60
C ILE A 77 20.73 -7.20 12.16
N GLY A 78 21.69 -6.52 11.54
CA GLY A 78 23.02 -7.05 11.22
C GLY A 78 23.11 -7.87 9.94
N LEU A 79 22.12 -7.80 9.04
CA LEU A 79 22.23 -8.46 7.73
C LEU A 79 23.23 -7.73 6.83
N LYS A 80 23.97 -8.51 6.04
CA LYS A 80 24.85 -7.98 5.02
C LYS A 80 24.06 -7.63 3.74
N VAL A 81 24.65 -6.78 2.91
CA VAL A 81 24.03 -6.33 1.66
C VAL A 81 23.58 -7.52 0.79
N GLU A 82 24.41 -8.56 0.68
CA GLU A 82 24.08 -9.74 -0.12
C GLU A 82 22.86 -10.50 0.41
N GLU A 83 22.68 -10.54 1.72
CA GLU A 83 21.52 -11.16 2.37
C GLU A 83 20.26 -10.32 2.15
N ILE A 84 20.39 -8.98 2.24
CA ILE A 84 19.31 -8.04 1.96
C ILE A 84 18.85 -8.16 0.50
N GLU A 85 19.79 -8.17 -0.45
CA GLU A 85 19.51 -8.37 -1.87
C GLU A 85 18.78 -9.71 -2.12
N GLN A 86 19.16 -10.76 -1.41
CA GLN A 86 18.47 -12.05 -1.53
C GLN A 86 17.02 -11.98 -1.03
N LEU A 87 16.72 -11.19 0.02
CA LEU A 87 15.35 -11.01 0.51
C LEU A 87 14.48 -10.29 -0.52
N PHE A 88 14.99 -9.25 -1.19
CA PHE A 88 14.28 -8.61 -2.29
C PHE A 88 14.06 -9.56 -3.47
N SER A 89 15.03 -10.43 -3.78
CA SER A 89 14.84 -11.48 -4.80
C SER A 89 13.72 -12.44 -4.40
N THR A 90 13.75 -12.90 -3.16
CA THR A 90 12.72 -13.81 -2.62
C THR A 90 11.34 -13.18 -2.66
N ALA A 91 11.17 -11.91 -2.26
CA ALA A 91 9.88 -11.22 -2.30
C ALA A 91 9.29 -11.18 -3.73
N VAL A 92 10.12 -10.87 -4.72
CA VAL A 92 9.69 -10.83 -6.12
C VAL A 92 9.43 -12.25 -6.68
N GLU A 93 10.24 -13.23 -6.31
CA GLU A 93 10.02 -14.63 -6.72
C GLU A 93 8.70 -15.18 -6.18
N GLU A 94 8.40 -14.94 -4.91
CA GLU A 94 7.18 -15.51 -4.28
C GLU A 94 5.90 -14.86 -4.81
N VAL A 95 5.88 -13.56 -5.08
CA VAL A 95 4.72 -12.93 -5.71
C VAL A 95 4.56 -13.38 -7.17
N ASN A 96 5.63 -13.54 -7.93
CA ASN A 96 5.58 -14.00 -9.31
C ASN A 96 5.10 -15.46 -9.42
N LYS A 97 5.44 -16.33 -8.45
CA LYS A 97 4.90 -17.70 -8.39
C LYS A 97 3.40 -17.75 -8.12
N ALA A 98 2.87 -16.72 -7.46
CA ALA A 98 1.48 -16.64 -7.04
C ALA A 98 0.56 -15.94 -8.06
N THR A 99 1.11 -15.23 -9.05
CA THR A 99 0.35 -14.38 -9.97
C THR A 99 0.23 -14.99 -11.36
N TYR A 100 -0.85 -14.63 -12.09
CA TYR A 100 -1.08 -15.00 -13.47
C TYR A 100 -0.74 -13.83 -14.42
N ASP A 101 -0.57 -14.12 -15.72
CA ASP A 101 -0.17 -13.14 -16.75
C ASP A 101 -1.11 -11.93 -16.89
N ASN A 102 -2.37 -12.09 -16.48
CA ASN A 102 -3.39 -11.04 -16.54
C ASN A 102 -3.45 -10.16 -15.29
N GLN A 103 -2.62 -10.43 -14.29
CA GLN A 103 -2.49 -9.64 -13.07
C GLN A 103 -1.28 -8.70 -13.15
N VAL A 104 -1.28 -7.68 -12.29
CA VAL A 104 -0.19 -6.71 -12.19
C VAL A 104 0.47 -6.88 -10.84
N VAL A 105 1.79 -7.04 -10.83
CA VAL A 105 2.60 -6.98 -9.61
C VAL A 105 3.08 -5.55 -9.42
N VAL A 106 2.81 -4.97 -8.25
CA VAL A 106 3.20 -3.61 -7.87
C VAL A 106 4.13 -3.66 -6.67
N GLY A 107 5.27 -2.99 -6.75
CA GLY A 107 6.23 -2.88 -5.65
C GLY A 107 5.66 -2.03 -4.52
N SER A 108 5.45 -2.61 -3.35
CA SER A 108 4.98 -1.91 -2.17
C SER A 108 6.13 -1.22 -1.43
N LEU A 109 5.99 0.07 -1.16
CA LEU A 109 6.96 0.93 -0.50
C LEU A 109 6.29 1.66 0.66
N GLY A 110 6.47 1.19 1.89
CA GLY A 110 6.00 1.89 3.09
C GLY A 110 6.78 3.18 3.35
N PRO A 111 6.24 4.12 4.14
CA PRO A 111 6.86 5.40 4.48
C PRO A 111 8.07 5.21 5.41
N TYR A 112 8.82 6.28 5.61
CA TYR A 112 9.90 6.29 6.60
C TYR A 112 9.39 5.95 8.01
N GLY A 113 8.14 6.36 8.34
CA GLY A 113 7.49 6.02 9.61
C GLY A 113 7.38 4.52 9.85
N SER A 114 7.19 3.70 8.82
CA SER A 114 7.12 2.24 8.98
C SER A 114 8.46 1.61 9.41
N TYR A 115 9.59 2.21 8.99
CA TYR A 115 10.92 1.80 9.45
C TYR A 115 11.12 2.08 10.93
N LEU A 116 10.58 3.18 11.47
CA LEU A 116 10.71 3.54 12.88
C LEU A 116 10.04 2.52 13.82
N SER A 117 9.04 1.76 13.32
CA SER A 117 8.33 0.70 14.07
C SER A 117 7.74 1.16 15.41
N ASP A 118 7.35 2.43 15.51
CA ASP A 118 6.79 3.10 16.70
C ASP A 118 5.37 3.66 16.49
N GLY A 119 4.72 3.31 15.35
CA GLY A 119 3.41 3.81 14.97
C GLY A 119 3.44 5.14 14.21
N SER A 120 4.63 5.65 13.89
CA SER A 120 4.78 6.91 13.15
C SER A 120 4.14 6.86 11.75
N GLU A 121 3.95 5.68 11.16
CA GLU A 121 3.20 5.48 9.92
C GLU A 121 1.71 5.85 10.01
N TYR A 122 1.18 5.98 11.23
CA TYR A 122 -0.21 6.38 11.48
C TYR A 122 -0.36 7.80 12.03
N THR A 123 0.74 8.44 12.42
CA THR A 123 0.72 9.78 13.02
C THR A 123 1.49 10.81 12.21
N GLY A 124 2.39 10.38 11.32
CA GLY A 124 3.28 11.29 10.58
C GLY A 124 4.27 12.05 11.45
N ASN A 125 4.46 11.66 12.72
CA ASN A 125 5.28 12.40 13.68
C ASN A 125 6.79 12.13 13.49
N TYR A 126 7.30 12.45 12.33
CA TYR A 126 8.72 12.42 12.00
C TYR A 126 9.06 13.47 10.95
N GLU A 127 10.32 13.90 10.95
CA GLU A 127 10.83 14.84 9.97
C GLU A 127 12.23 14.42 9.52
N ARG A 128 12.45 14.47 8.20
CA ARG A 128 13.72 14.17 7.56
C ARG A 128 13.95 15.15 6.41
N THR A 129 15.19 15.26 5.98
CA THR A 129 15.50 16.02 4.77
C THR A 129 15.04 15.26 3.51
N GLN A 130 14.88 15.97 2.40
CA GLN A 130 14.57 15.34 1.10
C GLN A 130 15.62 14.30 0.70
N GLU A 131 16.90 14.55 1.05
CA GLU A 131 18.01 13.63 0.78
C GLU A 131 17.90 12.36 1.63
N ASP A 132 17.50 12.46 2.92
CA ASP A 132 17.30 11.31 3.78
C ASP A 132 16.17 10.42 3.25
N TYR A 133 15.01 11.00 2.88
CA TYR A 133 13.92 10.27 2.25
C TYR A 133 14.34 9.62 0.93
N TYR A 134 15.14 10.32 0.11
CA TYR A 134 15.63 9.77 -1.14
C TYR A 134 16.53 8.56 -0.91
N HIS A 135 17.50 8.64 -0.01
CA HIS A 135 18.38 7.52 0.30
C HIS A 135 17.63 6.31 0.82
N PHE A 136 16.67 6.53 1.72
CA PHE A 136 15.82 5.48 2.26
C PHE A 136 15.01 4.76 1.16
N HIS A 137 14.37 5.51 0.27
CA HIS A 137 13.53 4.91 -0.77
C HIS A 137 14.34 4.36 -1.96
N LYS A 138 15.42 5.05 -2.34
CA LYS A 138 16.21 4.72 -3.54
C LYS A 138 16.70 3.28 -3.54
N ALA A 139 17.31 2.83 -2.44
CA ALA A 139 17.95 1.52 -2.39
C ALA A 139 16.95 0.39 -2.69
N ARG A 140 15.74 0.45 -2.08
CA ARG A 140 14.71 -0.56 -2.30
C ARG A 140 14.00 -0.44 -3.65
N ILE A 141 13.83 0.78 -4.19
CA ILE A 141 13.32 0.97 -5.55
C ILE A 141 14.28 0.35 -6.56
N ASP A 142 15.57 0.65 -6.47
CA ASP A 142 16.59 0.11 -7.37
C ASP A 142 16.67 -1.42 -7.27
N ALA A 143 16.60 -1.98 -6.06
CA ALA A 143 16.57 -3.42 -5.84
C ALA A 143 15.36 -4.09 -6.52
N LEU A 144 14.18 -3.49 -6.44
CA LEU A 144 12.97 -4.01 -7.08
C LEU A 144 13.02 -3.84 -8.61
N ILE A 145 13.51 -2.71 -9.12
CA ILE A 145 13.69 -2.47 -10.57
C ILE A 145 14.64 -3.51 -11.17
N SER A 146 15.75 -3.80 -10.50
CA SER A 146 16.72 -4.81 -10.98
C SER A 146 16.14 -6.22 -11.08
N ARG A 147 15.01 -6.46 -10.42
CA ARG A 147 14.23 -7.72 -10.42
C ARG A 147 12.98 -7.68 -11.29
N GLY A 148 12.85 -6.64 -12.11
CA GLY A 148 11.78 -6.52 -13.12
C GLY A 148 10.49 -5.85 -12.63
N ILE A 149 10.43 -5.35 -11.41
CA ILE A 149 9.30 -4.53 -10.96
C ILE A 149 9.40 -3.14 -11.59
N ASN A 150 8.31 -2.68 -12.18
CA ASN A 150 8.25 -1.41 -12.90
C ASN A 150 7.08 -0.51 -12.49
N ASP A 151 6.17 -1.04 -11.71
CA ASP A 151 5.02 -0.33 -11.17
C ASP A 151 5.14 -0.34 -9.64
N PHE A 152 4.99 0.81 -8.99
CA PHE A 152 5.26 1.00 -7.56
C PHE A 152 4.14 1.77 -6.88
N VAL A 153 3.90 1.46 -5.62
CA VAL A 153 3.08 2.27 -4.73
C VAL A 153 3.89 2.70 -3.52
N PHE A 154 3.93 4.01 -3.27
CA PHE A 154 4.22 4.54 -1.94
C PHE A 154 2.90 4.50 -1.17
N GLU A 155 2.78 3.65 -0.19
CA GLU A 155 1.52 3.46 0.52
C GLU A 155 1.62 3.74 2.01
N THR A 156 0.49 4.09 2.61
CA THR A 156 0.39 4.41 4.04
C THR A 156 1.26 5.63 4.40
N VAL A 157 1.41 6.59 3.47
CA VAL A 157 2.26 7.77 3.70
C VAL A 157 1.50 8.81 4.50
N PRO A 158 1.89 9.07 5.77
CA PRO A 158 1.13 9.92 6.69
C PRO A 158 1.61 11.37 6.73
N ASN A 159 2.75 11.67 6.10
CA ASN A 159 3.54 12.88 6.35
C ASN A 159 3.71 13.71 5.09
N PHE A 160 3.29 14.98 5.12
CA PHE A 160 3.31 15.85 3.95
C PHE A 160 4.73 16.21 3.48
N SER A 161 5.71 16.25 4.39
CA SER A 161 7.10 16.48 4.02
C SER A 161 7.66 15.31 3.20
N GLU A 162 7.34 14.07 3.58
CA GLU A 162 7.72 12.89 2.80
C GLU A 162 6.99 12.83 1.45
N ILE A 163 5.69 13.18 1.40
CA ILE A 163 4.93 13.28 0.14
C ILE A 163 5.61 14.24 -0.83
N LYS A 164 6.04 15.42 -0.36
CA LYS A 164 6.78 16.39 -1.19
C LYS A 164 8.11 15.82 -1.68
N ALA A 165 8.86 15.15 -0.81
CA ALA A 165 10.11 14.50 -1.21
C ALA A 165 9.87 13.40 -2.27
N ILE A 166 8.82 12.59 -2.12
CA ILE A 166 8.43 11.56 -3.11
C ILE A 166 8.13 12.22 -4.45
N ALA A 167 7.24 13.21 -4.49
CA ALA A 167 6.74 13.80 -5.73
C ALA A 167 7.79 14.66 -6.47
N GLU A 168 8.57 15.45 -5.74
CA GLU A 168 9.46 16.45 -6.31
C GLU A 168 10.91 15.99 -6.42
N TYR A 169 11.34 15.05 -5.56
CA TYR A 169 12.74 14.69 -5.49
C TYR A 169 13.02 13.23 -5.87
N ILE A 170 12.14 12.28 -5.51
CA ILE A 170 12.35 10.85 -5.77
C ILE A 170 11.84 10.48 -7.16
N ILE A 171 10.53 10.63 -7.42
CA ILE A 171 9.90 10.18 -8.67
C ILE A 171 10.55 10.76 -9.92
N PRO A 172 10.95 12.06 -10.00
CA PRO A 172 11.57 12.61 -11.20
C PRO A 172 12.88 11.92 -11.63
N ARG A 173 13.50 11.14 -10.74
CA ARG A 173 14.72 10.36 -11.04
C ARG A 173 14.44 9.03 -11.73
N TYR A 174 13.18 8.58 -11.71
CA TYR A 174 12.76 7.27 -12.24
C TYR A 174 11.74 7.36 -13.39
N SER A 175 11.10 8.49 -13.59
CA SER A 175 9.83 8.67 -14.30
C SER A 175 9.76 8.28 -15.78
N ASN A 176 10.84 7.82 -16.40
CA ASN A 176 10.83 7.51 -17.84
C ASN A 176 10.40 6.06 -18.16
N THR A 177 10.44 5.16 -17.20
CA THR A 177 10.21 3.73 -17.44
C THR A 177 9.35 3.08 -16.34
N GLN A 178 9.20 3.73 -15.19
CA GLN A 178 8.42 3.26 -14.04
C GLN A 178 7.10 4.03 -13.91
N THR A 179 6.09 3.36 -13.34
CA THR A 179 4.84 4.02 -12.91
C THR A 179 4.84 4.10 -11.39
N PHE A 180 4.52 5.27 -10.87
CA PHE A 180 4.38 5.47 -9.43
C PHE A 180 2.95 5.85 -9.05
N TRP A 181 2.52 5.33 -7.95
CA TRP A 181 1.25 5.56 -7.29
C TRP A 181 1.55 6.03 -5.86
N LEU A 182 0.77 6.97 -5.35
CA LEU A 182 0.84 7.44 -3.96
C LEU A 182 -0.49 7.16 -3.26
N SER A 183 -0.42 6.51 -2.09
CA SER A 183 -1.53 6.37 -1.15
C SER A 183 -1.13 6.88 0.22
N VAL A 184 -2.05 7.59 0.86
CA VAL A 184 -1.83 8.25 2.14
C VAL A 184 -2.73 7.65 3.23
N THR A 185 -2.40 7.92 4.49
CA THR A 185 -3.32 7.67 5.61
C THR A 185 -3.99 8.96 6.04
N VAL A 186 -5.24 8.85 6.46
CA VAL A 186 -6.04 9.97 6.99
C VAL A 186 -6.62 9.62 8.35
N ASP A 187 -6.88 10.66 9.15
CA ASP A 187 -7.61 10.56 10.40
C ASP A 187 -9.14 10.42 10.19
N GLU A 188 -9.90 10.34 11.26
CA GLU A 188 -11.37 10.24 11.21
C GLU A 188 -12.04 11.50 10.63
N GLN A 189 -11.37 12.65 10.67
CA GLN A 189 -11.82 13.90 10.08
C GLN A 189 -11.51 13.98 8.58
N GLY A 190 -10.74 13.01 8.06
CA GLY A 190 -10.30 12.93 6.67
C GLY A 190 -9.12 13.84 6.35
N ASP A 191 -8.41 14.34 7.33
CA ASP A 191 -7.16 15.07 7.15
C ASP A 191 -5.97 14.11 7.13
N LEU A 192 -4.85 14.51 6.51
CA LEU A 192 -3.64 13.69 6.51
C LEU A 192 -3.21 13.41 7.95
N SER A 193 -2.70 12.23 8.22
CA SER A 193 -2.40 11.79 9.59
C SER A 193 -1.41 12.69 10.35
N ASP A 194 -0.61 13.50 9.67
CA ASP A 194 0.24 14.53 10.29
C ASP A 194 -0.52 15.83 10.63
N GLY A 195 -1.83 15.89 10.40
CA GLY A 195 -2.68 17.05 10.63
C GLY A 195 -2.74 18.05 9.48
N THR A 196 -2.11 17.78 8.33
CA THR A 196 -2.25 18.62 7.13
C THR A 196 -3.68 18.52 6.59
N ALA A 197 -4.34 19.67 6.39
CA ALA A 197 -5.69 19.72 5.81
C ALA A 197 -5.73 19.03 4.45
N PHE A 198 -6.73 18.16 4.24
CA PHE A 198 -6.81 17.34 3.02
C PHE A 198 -6.99 18.17 1.75
N GLU A 199 -7.68 19.31 1.84
CA GLU A 199 -7.81 20.26 0.75
C GLU A 199 -6.46 20.81 0.27
N THR A 200 -5.52 21.06 1.21
CA THR A 200 -4.14 21.46 0.90
C THR A 200 -3.41 20.35 0.14
N LEU A 201 -3.59 19.10 0.56
CA LEU A 201 -3.03 17.94 -0.13
C LEU A 201 -3.64 17.78 -1.53
N CYS A 202 -4.95 17.92 -1.69
CA CYS A 202 -5.62 17.88 -3.00
C CYS A 202 -5.10 18.97 -3.95
N GLU A 203 -4.95 20.20 -3.47
CA GLU A 203 -4.36 21.28 -4.25
C GLU A 203 -2.96 20.92 -4.73
N TYR A 204 -2.11 20.41 -3.81
CA TYR A 204 -0.77 19.95 -4.14
C TYR A 204 -0.78 18.82 -5.18
N MET A 205 -1.62 17.79 -4.99
CA MET A 205 -1.71 16.63 -5.89
C MET A 205 -2.21 16.99 -7.29
N THR A 206 -3.03 18.04 -7.43
CA THR A 206 -3.47 18.53 -8.75
C THR A 206 -2.28 18.88 -9.64
N HIS A 207 -1.21 19.45 -9.08
CA HIS A 207 0.00 19.82 -9.82
C HIS A 207 0.89 18.62 -10.18
N HIS A 208 0.66 17.46 -9.56
CA HIS A 208 1.46 16.25 -9.74
C HIS A 208 0.74 15.12 -10.50
N SER A 209 -0.42 15.40 -11.11
CA SER A 209 -1.25 14.38 -11.78
C SER A 209 -0.56 13.65 -12.94
N GLN A 210 0.45 14.25 -13.56
CA GLN A 210 1.22 13.63 -14.66
C GLN A 210 2.28 12.64 -14.16
N THR A 211 2.91 12.93 -13.02
CA THR A 211 3.98 12.11 -12.43
C THR A 211 3.44 11.08 -11.45
N LEU A 212 2.28 11.36 -10.85
CA LEU A 212 1.51 10.51 -9.95
C LEU A 212 0.10 10.31 -10.53
N PRO A 213 -0.06 9.46 -11.55
CA PRO A 213 -1.34 9.27 -12.24
C PRO A 213 -2.39 8.56 -11.39
N ILE A 214 -1.99 7.97 -10.27
CA ILE A 214 -2.86 7.30 -9.31
C ILE A 214 -2.59 7.91 -7.94
N PHE A 215 -3.67 8.31 -7.28
CA PHE A 215 -3.64 8.80 -5.91
C PHE A 215 -4.72 8.10 -5.08
N GLY A 216 -4.44 7.79 -3.83
CA GLY A 216 -5.37 7.03 -3.02
C GLY A 216 -5.24 7.23 -1.52
N ILE A 217 -6.10 6.53 -0.81
CA ILE A 217 -6.07 6.43 0.65
C ILE A 217 -6.11 4.95 1.02
N ASN A 218 -5.24 4.57 1.94
CA ASN A 218 -5.23 3.22 2.49
C ASN A 218 -5.01 3.23 4.01
N CYS A 219 -5.15 2.06 4.60
CA CYS A 219 -4.86 1.85 6.03
C CYS A 219 -5.54 2.88 6.95
N SER A 220 -6.70 3.35 6.55
CA SER A 220 -7.55 4.34 7.23
C SER A 220 -8.96 3.77 7.42
N THR A 221 -9.76 4.40 8.28
CA THR A 221 -11.15 3.99 8.47
C THR A 221 -12.00 4.37 7.25
N VAL A 222 -13.11 3.66 7.05
CA VAL A 222 -14.10 3.99 6.02
C VAL A 222 -14.66 5.40 6.24
N GLU A 223 -14.85 5.82 7.49
CA GLU A 223 -15.34 7.17 7.83
C GLU A 223 -14.32 8.24 7.40
N GLY A 224 -13.04 8.11 7.80
CA GLY A 224 -11.98 9.05 7.39
C GLY A 224 -11.86 9.18 5.87
N ILE A 225 -11.96 8.06 5.15
CA ILE A 225 -11.96 8.06 3.67
C ILE A 225 -13.16 8.83 3.13
N ASN A 226 -14.36 8.63 3.68
CA ASN A 226 -15.56 9.35 3.25
C ASN A 226 -15.45 10.86 3.48
N GLN A 227 -14.85 11.28 4.60
CA GLN A 227 -14.56 12.68 4.86
C GLN A 227 -13.57 13.25 3.85
N ALA A 228 -12.46 12.55 3.56
CA ALA A 228 -11.49 12.95 2.55
C ALA A 228 -12.10 13.03 1.13
N MET A 229 -13.00 12.10 0.77
CA MET A 229 -13.76 12.17 -0.49
C MET A 229 -14.55 13.49 -0.59
N ASN A 230 -15.19 13.92 0.51
CA ASN A 230 -15.93 15.16 0.56
C ASN A 230 -15.05 16.42 0.57
N LYS A 231 -13.80 16.32 1.01
CA LYS A 231 -12.80 17.38 1.03
C LYS A 231 -12.03 17.55 -0.29
N GLY A 232 -12.41 16.83 -1.36
CA GLY A 232 -11.88 17.06 -2.71
C GLY A 232 -11.19 15.87 -3.36
N LEU A 233 -11.03 14.72 -2.69
CA LEU A 233 -10.38 13.55 -3.30
C LEU A 233 -11.07 13.14 -4.61
N LYS A 234 -12.40 13.09 -4.64
CA LYS A 234 -13.21 12.72 -5.81
C LYS A 234 -13.09 13.68 -6.99
N ASP A 235 -12.60 14.90 -6.75
CA ASP A 235 -12.51 15.95 -7.76
C ASP A 235 -11.13 15.98 -8.44
N LEU A 236 -10.19 15.16 -7.97
CA LEU A 236 -8.87 15.02 -8.56
C LEU A 236 -8.93 14.35 -9.93
N SER A 237 -8.01 14.73 -10.82
CA SER A 237 -7.91 14.13 -12.16
C SER A 237 -7.17 12.78 -12.18
N GLN A 238 -6.50 12.42 -11.10
CA GLN A 238 -5.85 11.12 -10.93
C GLN A 238 -6.86 9.98 -10.86
N THR A 239 -6.42 8.78 -11.20
CA THR A 239 -7.16 7.57 -10.86
C THR A 239 -7.20 7.40 -9.34
N ILE A 240 -8.38 7.30 -8.75
CA ILE A 240 -8.54 7.17 -7.31
C ILE A 240 -8.50 5.71 -6.88
N ALA A 241 -7.68 5.44 -5.85
CA ALA A 241 -7.52 4.13 -5.23
C ALA A 241 -7.93 4.17 -3.76
N LEU A 242 -8.82 3.27 -3.33
CA LEU A 242 -9.26 3.17 -1.94
C LEU A 242 -9.11 1.72 -1.43
N TYR A 243 -8.33 1.53 -0.36
CA TYR A 243 -8.15 0.24 0.29
C TYR A 243 -8.01 0.41 1.81
N PRO A 244 -9.17 0.56 2.48
CA PRO A 244 -9.26 0.82 3.91
C PRO A 244 -8.90 -0.39 4.77
N ASN A 245 -8.83 -0.16 6.08
CA ASN A 245 -8.77 -1.21 7.08
C ASN A 245 -10.13 -1.91 7.21
N GLY A 246 -10.12 -3.17 7.65
CA GLY A 246 -11.30 -3.97 7.92
C GLY A 246 -12.08 -3.57 9.19
N GLY A 247 -11.94 -2.32 9.66
CA GLY A 247 -12.78 -1.74 10.72
C GLY A 247 -12.28 -1.94 12.15
N ALA A 248 -11.13 -2.59 12.39
CA ALA A 248 -10.50 -2.62 13.70
C ALA A 248 -9.63 -1.38 13.92
N HIS A 249 -9.47 -0.96 15.18
CA HIS A 249 -8.54 0.09 15.56
C HIS A 249 -7.19 -0.54 15.96
N TYR A 250 -6.09 0.00 15.44
CA TYR A 250 -4.75 -0.44 15.81
C TYR A 250 -4.21 0.41 16.95
N ASP A 251 -3.91 -0.22 18.08
CA ASP A 251 -3.19 0.41 19.18
C ASP A 251 -1.68 0.28 18.96
N ALA A 252 -1.03 1.39 18.65
CA ALA A 252 0.40 1.44 18.37
C ALA A 252 1.28 1.18 19.62
N GLU A 253 0.76 1.41 20.84
CA GLU A 253 1.49 1.16 22.09
C GLU A 253 1.53 -0.32 22.41
N THR A 254 0.40 -1.00 22.32
CA THR A 254 0.28 -2.43 22.61
C THR A 254 0.61 -3.31 21.41
N LYS A 255 0.69 -2.73 20.20
CA LYS A 255 0.82 -3.42 18.91
C LYS A 255 -0.28 -4.44 18.68
N GLN A 256 -1.49 -4.13 19.10
CA GLN A 256 -2.65 -5.00 18.97
C GLN A 256 -3.80 -4.29 18.27
N TRP A 257 -4.61 -5.08 17.60
CA TRP A 257 -5.89 -4.61 17.05
C TRP A 257 -6.95 -4.67 18.15
N GLU A 258 -7.58 -3.53 18.42
CA GLU A 258 -8.74 -3.46 19.29
C GLU A 258 -10.01 -3.79 18.50
N ASN A 259 -10.81 -4.68 19.04
CA ASN A 259 -12.05 -5.21 18.46
C ASN A 259 -11.87 -6.13 17.24
N GLU A 260 -12.89 -6.96 16.96
CA GLU A 260 -12.99 -7.69 15.70
C GLU A 260 -13.35 -6.70 14.59
N GLY A 261 -12.54 -6.68 13.53
CA GLY A 261 -12.80 -5.84 12.35
C GLY A 261 -14.15 -6.17 11.72
N ASN A 262 -14.76 -5.19 11.10
CA ASN A 262 -15.98 -5.36 10.33
C ASN A 262 -15.78 -4.85 8.89
N SER A 263 -15.22 -5.69 8.06
CA SER A 263 -14.99 -5.41 6.63
C SER A 263 -16.29 -5.20 5.82
N SER A 264 -17.47 -5.53 6.39
CA SER A 264 -18.75 -5.27 5.72
C SER A 264 -18.95 -3.80 5.39
N GLN A 265 -18.38 -2.87 6.18
CA GLN A 265 -18.44 -1.44 5.91
C GLN A 265 -17.81 -1.08 4.55
N ILE A 266 -16.75 -1.80 4.14
CA ILE A 266 -16.12 -1.63 2.83
C ILE A 266 -17.12 -2.00 1.74
N ILE A 267 -17.74 -3.17 1.86
CA ILE A 267 -18.72 -3.68 0.88
C ILE A 267 -19.92 -2.73 0.75
N ASP A 268 -20.41 -2.20 1.86
CA ASP A 268 -21.54 -1.27 1.88
C ASP A 268 -21.22 0.07 1.17
N GLN A 269 -19.98 0.54 1.25
CA GLN A 269 -19.54 1.81 0.64
C GLN A 269 -19.14 1.69 -0.83
N LEU A 270 -18.77 0.51 -1.30
CA LEU A 270 -18.26 0.30 -2.67
C LEU A 270 -19.14 0.92 -3.77
N PRO A 271 -20.48 0.74 -3.78
CA PRO A 271 -21.32 1.33 -4.82
C PRO A 271 -21.18 2.85 -4.87
N THR A 272 -21.19 3.51 -3.71
CA THR A 272 -21.03 4.96 -3.59
C THR A 272 -19.68 5.43 -4.11
N TRP A 273 -18.60 4.76 -3.73
CA TRP A 273 -17.25 5.11 -4.17
C TRP A 273 -17.09 4.96 -5.70
N ILE A 274 -17.62 3.87 -6.27
CA ILE A 274 -17.59 3.66 -7.73
C ILE A 274 -18.40 4.74 -8.48
N GLU A 275 -19.58 5.11 -7.97
CA GLU A 275 -20.37 6.23 -8.53
C GLU A 275 -19.62 7.57 -8.44
N GLN A 276 -18.80 7.76 -7.42
CA GLN A 276 -17.93 8.94 -7.25
C GLN A 276 -16.63 8.87 -8.06
N GLY A 277 -16.43 7.85 -8.89
CA GLY A 277 -15.28 7.76 -9.80
C GLY A 277 -14.07 6.98 -9.28
N VAL A 278 -14.18 6.30 -8.14
CA VAL A 278 -13.10 5.42 -7.64
C VAL A 278 -12.91 4.25 -8.63
N ARG A 279 -11.65 3.97 -8.95
CA ARG A 279 -11.28 2.99 -9.98
C ARG A 279 -10.52 1.79 -9.46
N ILE A 280 -9.77 1.94 -8.38
CA ILE A 280 -9.02 0.86 -7.72
C ILE A 280 -9.59 0.69 -6.32
N VAL A 281 -10.00 -0.52 -5.99
CA VAL A 281 -10.57 -0.85 -4.68
C VAL A 281 -9.99 -2.16 -4.16
N GLY A 282 -9.76 -2.23 -2.86
CA GLY A 282 -9.24 -3.41 -2.18
C GLY A 282 -9.34 -3.26 -0.68
N GLY A 283 -8.44 -3.89 0.03
CA GLY A 283 -8.35 -3.76 1.48
C GLY A 283 -6.92 -3.61 1.98
N CYS A 284 -6.78 -3.18 3.22
CA CYS A 284 -5.51 -3.10 3.94
C CYS A 284 -5.57 -4.02 5.17
N CYS A 285 -5.08 -3.57 6.32
CA CYS A 285 -5.09 -4.37 7.54
C CYS A 285 -6.49 -4.90 7.88
N GLN A 286 -6.58 -6.08 8.47
CA GLN A 286 -7.83 -6.76 8.87
C GLN A 286 -8.76 -7.12 7.68
N THR A 287 -8.26 -7.09 6.44
CA THR A 287 -8.99 -7.61 5.27
C THR A 287 -8.39 -8.92 4.77
N THR A 288 -9.23 -9.79 4.31
CA THR A 288 -8.94 -11.20 3.99
C THR A 288 -9.19 -11.51 2.50
N PRO A 289 -8.75 -12.65 1.98
CA PRO A 289 -9.12 -13.10 0.64
C PRO A 289 -10.63 -13.22 0.45
N GLU A 290 -11.39 -13.57 1.49
CA GLU A 290 -12.85 -13.63 1.45
C GLU A 290 -13.47 -12.26 1.19
N ASP A 291 -12.91 -11.20 1.78
CA ASP A 291 -13.35 -9.81 1.55
C ASP A 291 -13.09 -9.41 0.10
N ILE A 292 -11.91 -9.71 -0.44
CA ILE A 292 -11.58 -9.45 -1.85
C ILE A 292 -12.52 -10.19 -2.79
N LYS A 293 -12.87 -11.44 -2.47
CA LYS A 293 -13.86 -12.21 -3.23
C LYS A 293 -15.26 -11.57 -3.17
N ALA A 294 -15.65 -11.03 -2.02
CA ALA A 294 -16.92 -10.32 -1.88
C ALA A 294 -16.94 -9.03 -2.71
N ILE A 295 -15.84 -8.24 -2.69
CA ILE A 295 -15.64 -7.07 -3.55
C ILE A 295 -15.80 -7.46 -5.03
N LYS A 296 -15.12 -8.52 -5.48
CA LYS A 296 -15.23 -9.01 -6.85
C LYS A 296 -16.66 -9.36 -7.22
N THR A 297 -17.34 -10.13 -6.40
CA THR A 297 -18.72 -10.55 -6.64
C THR A 297 -19.64 -9.34 -6.80
N LEU A 298 -19.51 -8.34 -5.94
CA LEU A 298 -20.33 -7.12 -6.00
C LEU A 298 -20.08 -6.30 -7.26
N LEU A 299 -18.83 -6.18 -7.73
CA LEU A 299 -18.44 -5.24 -8.78
C LEU A 299 -18.42 -5.85 -10.19
N ILE A 300 -18.30 -7.17 -10.32
CA ILE A 300 -18.03 -7.82 -11.62
C ILE A 300 -19.10 -8.85 -11.99
N GLU A 301 -19.72 -9.50 -11.02
CA GLU A 301 -20.65 -10.62 -11.26
C GLU A 301 -22.13 -10.19 -11.26
N LYS A 302 -22.40 -8.89 -11.26
CA LYS A 302 -23.74 -8.30 -11.47
C LYS A 302 -23.82 -7.76 -12.88
#